data_84f68555a1669fcf649f01920eddd8f4
#
_entry.id   84f68555a1669fcf649f01920eddd8f4
#
_cell.length_a   1.000
_cell.length_b   1.000
_cell.length_c   1.000
_cell.angle_alpha   90.00
_cell.angle_beta   90.00
_cell.angle_gamma   90.00
#
_symmetry.space_group_name_H-M   'P 1'
#
loop_
_entity.id
_entity.type
_entity.pdbx_description
1 polymer ?
#
loop_
_entity_poly.entity_id
_entity_poly.type
_entity_poly.pdbx_seq_one_letter_code
_entity_poly.pdbx_strand_id
1 'polypeptide(L)'
;MVKTALNINTRRFLGSTGWNIAAGEPLTGDASARKYFRLRNETQSAILMDASQARETVAPFVRIDEHLLQLGFSAPTILARDDARGLLLLEDFGDATFARRLDQGAEPERLFTLAIDVLIALHKHPRAISDGLRAYDPEQMLQDIELFLEWCTPGIAEAGKTGFRKAWHEVLPLAHQVPASLLLRDYHVANLMLLPGRTGIRQAGLLDFQDAYQGPVTYDLVSLLEDARRDVPEELQNKMAARYLAQFPALDRDVFETSMAILAALRHTRVLAIFERLSRHEGKHDYQRLHSPRVGRLLQKALRHPMLGQVKSWFAQYARQN
;
A
#
# COMPACT_ATOMS: atom_id res chain seq x y z
N MET A 1 -23.36 -16.28 3.12
CA MET A 1 -23.00 -14.85 3.39
C MET A 1 -24.24 -13.98 3.24
N VAL A 2 -24.43 -12.99 4.11
CA VAL A 2 -25.62 -12.13 4.12
C VAL A 2 -25.47 -11.07 3.04
N LYS A 3 -26.41 -11.00 2.08
CA LYS A 3 -26.44 -9.96 1.06
C LYS A 3 -27.02 -8.66 1.64
N THR A 4 -26.42 -7.54 1.31
CA THR A 4 -26.89 -6.20 1.70
C THR A 4 -27.67 -5.58 0.56
N ALA A 5 -28.84 -5.00 0.87
CA ALA A 5 -29.65 -4.26 -0.10
C ALA A 5 -28.89 -3.02 -0.60
N LEU A 6 -28.87 -2.84 -1.93
CA LEU A 6 -28.23 -1.69 -2.57
C LEU A 6 -29.22 -0.51 -2.62
N ASN A 7 -28.74 0.71 -2.46
CA ASN A 7 -29.54 1.91 -2.52
C ASN A 7 -30.10 2.16 -3.94
N ILE A 8 -31.08 3.07 -4.06
CA ILE A 8 -31.80 3.33 -5.32
C ILE A 8 -30.86 3.85 -6.44
N ASN A 9 -29.88 4.67 -6.10
CA ASN A 9 -28.93 5.22 -7.08
C ASN A 9 -28.00 4.13 -7.62
N THR A 10 -27.50 3.28 -6.74
CA THR A 10 -26.68 2.13 -7.08
C THR A 10 -27.45 1.15 -7.97
N ARG A 11 -28.70 0.84 -7.65
CA ARG A 11 -29.55 -0.04 -8.49
C ARG A 11 -29.82 0.56 -9.87
N ARG A 12 -30.03 1.88 -9.95
CA ARG A 12 -30.23 2.58 -11.23
C ARG A 12 -28.96 2.50 -12.10
N PHE A 13 -27.79 2.75 -11.50
CA PHE A 13 -26.50 2.60 -12.19
C PHE A 13 -26.32 1.17 -12.71
N LEU A 14 -26.52 0.17 -11.87
CA LEU A 14 -26.39 -1.25 -12.27
C LEU A 14 -27.38 -1.64 -13.37
N GLY A 15 -28.64 -1.16 -13.31
CA GLY A 15 -29.64 -1.41 -14.35
C GLY A 15 -29.22 -0.87 -15.71
N SER A 16 -28.52 0.27 -15.77
CA SER A 16 -28.00 0.83 -17.04
C SER A 16 -26.82 0.03 -17.62
N THR A 17 -26.19 -0.84 -16.84
CA THR A 17 -25.05 -1.68 -17.25
C THR A 17 -25.45 -3.15 -17.52
N GLY A 18 -26.73 -3.47 -17.47
CA GLY A 18 -27.23 -4.84 -17.63
C GLY A 18 -27.17 -5.70 -16.35
N TRP A 19 -26.79 -5.12 -15.23
CA TRP A 19 -26.76 -5.80 -13.93
C TRP A 19 -28.02 -5.49 -13.11
N ASN A 20 -29.10 -6.26 -13.33
CA ASN A 20 -30.35 -6.12 -12.58
C ASN A 20 -30.26 -6.80 -11.20
N ILE A 21 -29.44 -6.23 -10.31
CA ILE A 21 -29.16 -6.79 -8.98
C ILE A 21 -29.64 -5.82 -7.90
N ALA A 22 -30.45 -6.33 -6.96
CA ALA A 22 -30.99 -5.55 -5.86
C ALA A 22 -30.14 -5.59 -4.59
N ALA A 23 -29.25 -6.60 -4.46
CA ALA A 23 -28.42 -6.79 -3.29
C ALA A 23 -27.05 -7.35 -3.66
N GLY A 24 -26.00 -6.89 -2.99
CA GLY A 24 -24.61 -7.35 -3.14
C GLY A 24 -24.07 -8.01 -1.86
N GLU A 25 -23.08 -8.85 -2.03
CA GLU A 25 -22.31 -9.43 -0.93
C GLU A 25 -21.24 -8.41 -0.49
N PRO A 26 -21.32 -7.84 0.73
CA PRO A 26 -20.35 -6.87 1.18
C PRO A 26 -18.98 -7.52 1.30
N LEU A 27 -17.96 -6.87 0.76
CA LEU A 27 -16.58 -7.24 0.99
C LEU A 27 -16.05 -6.42 2.17
N THR A 28 -15.41 -7.10 3.11
CA THR A 28 -14.74 -6.44 4.24
C THR A 28 -13.54 -5.69 3.69
N GLY A 29 -13.62 -4.37 3.66
CA GLY A 29 -12.48 -3.47 3.39
C GLY A 29 -11.89 -2.97 4.70
N ASP A 30 -10.58 -2.80 4.72
CA ASP A 30 -9.90 -2.09 5.80
C ASP A 30 -10.22 -0.59 5.72
N ALA A 31 -10.44 0.07 6.83
CA ALA A 31 -10.41 1.52 7.13
C ALA A 31 -10.68 2.53 5.97
N SER A 32 -11.47 2.19 4.97
CA SER A 32 -11.79 3.05 3.82
C SER A 32 -13.22 3.56 3.89
N ALA A 33 -13.45 4.82 3.46
CA ALA A 33 -14.80 5.36 3.25
C ALA A 33 -15.51 4.73 2.02
N ARG A 34 -14.77 4.02 1.18
CA ARG A 34 -15.29 3.26 0.03
C ARG A 34 -15.87 1.94 0.51
N LYS A 35 -17.03 1.56 -0.04
CA LYS A 35 -17.67 0.27 0.22
C LYS A 35 -17.56 -0.59 -1.03
N TYR A 36 -17.29 -1.86 -0.84
CA TYR A 36 -17.16 -2.81 -1.92
C TYR A 36 -18.22 -3.91 -1.77
N PHE A 37 -18.87 -4.28 -2.88
CA PHE A 37 -19.86 -5.34 -2.91
C PHE A 37 -19.57 -6.27 -4.09
N ARG A 38 -19.49 -7.55 -3.84
CA ARG A 38 -19.46 -8.54 -4.91
C ARG A 38 -20.87 -8.76 -5.43
N LEU A 39 -21.03 -8.58 -6.71
CA LEU A 39 -22.25 -8.85 -7.45
C LEU A 39 -22.07 -10.15 -8.20
N ARG A 40 -23.13 -10.96 -8.25
CA ARG A 40 -23.15 -12.20 -9.01
C ARG A 40 -24.48 -12.31 -9.78
N ASN A 41 -24.39 -12.62 -11.05
CA ASN A 41 -25.50 -13.12 -11.84
C ASN A 41 -25.25 -14.61 -12.17
N GLU A 42 -26.03 -15.18 -13.09
CA GLU A 42 -25.94 -16.63 -13.42
C GLU A 42 -24.59 -17.04 -14.02
N THR A 43 -23.87 -16.13 -14.69
CA THR A 43 -22.68 -16.46 -15.48
C THR A 43 -21.44 -15.69 -15.07
N GLN A 44 -21.58 -14.58 -14.34
CA GLN A 44 -20.50 -13.63 -14.11
C GLN A 44 -20.50 -13.08 -12.68
N SER A 45 -19.33 -12.60 -12.25
CA SER A 45 -19.19 -11.79 -11.05
C SER A 45 -18.49 -10.47 -11.37
N ALA A 46 -18.82 -9.43 -10.61
CA ALA A 46 -18.18 -8.12 -10.67
C ALA A 46 -18.11 -7.51 -9.28
N ILE A 47 -17.24 -6.54 -9.10
CA ILE A 47 -17.14 -5.77 -7.87
C ILE A 47 -17.74 -4.38 -8.10
N LEU A 48 -18.75 -4.04 -7.30
CA LEU A 48 -19.23 -2.68 -7.20
C LEU A 48 -18.40 -1.94 -6.15
N MET A 49 -17.75 -0.86 -6.54
CA MET A 49 -17.17 0.12 -5.64
C MET A 49 -18.16 1.27 -5.46
N ASP A 50 -18.61 1.49 -4.24
CA ASP A 50 -19.42 2.64 -3.85
C ASP A 50 -18.56 3.62 -3.03
N ALA A 51 -18.10 4.67 -3.70
CA ALA A 51 -17.36 5.80 -3.15
C ALA A 51 -18.25 7.04 -3.01
N SER A 52 -19.57 6.89 -2.88
CA SER A 52 -20.51 8.03 -2.79
C SER A 52 -20.22 8.98 -1.62
N GLN A 53 -19.56 8.50 -0.57
CA GLN A 53 -19.10 9.28 0.59
C GLN A 53 -17.65 9.80 0.47
N ALA A 54 -16.93 9.45 -0.62
CA ALA A 54 -15.53 9.80 -0.86
C ALA A 54 -15.27 9.94 -2.37
N ARG A 55 -16.10 10.73 -3.07
CA ARG A 55 -16.11 10.85 -4.53
C ARG A 55 -14.78 11.36 -5.09
N GLU A 56 -14.07 12.17 -4.33
CA GLU A 56 -12.74 12.67 -4.65
C GLU A 56 -11.71 11.54 -4.88
N THR A 57 -11.97 10.34 -4.36
CA THR A 57 -11.09 9.17 -4.55
C THR A 57 -11.29 8.43 -5.88
N VAL A 58 -12.38 8.73 -6.61
CA VAL A 58 -12.73 8.01 -7.85
C VAL A 58 -11.77 8.39 -8.98
N ALA A 59 -11.54 9.67 -9.21
CA ALA A 59 -10.66 10.11 -10.29
C ALA A 59 -9.20 9.63 -10.12
N PRO A 60 -8.58 9.70 -8.92
CA PRO A 60 -7.28 9.07 -8.70
C PRO A 60 -7.29 7.56 -8.96
N PHE A 61 -8.31 6.83 -8.50
CA PHE A 61 -8.44 5.40 -8.75
C PHE A 61 -8.46 5.10 -10.25
N VAL A 62 -9.38 5.71 -10.99
CA VAL A 62 -9.53 5.50 -12.45
C VAL A 62 -8.22 5.81 -13.17
N ARG A 63 -7.58 6.92 -12.87
CA ARG A 63 -6.33 7.33 -13.50
C ARG A 63 -5.21 6.29 -13.32
N ILE A 64 -4.99 5.81 -12.10
CA ILE A 64 -3.91 4.84 -11.84
C ILE A 64 -4.28 3.46 -12.39
N ASP A 65 -5.54 3.05 -12.27
CA ASP A 65 -6.05 1.81 -12.84
C ASP A 65 -5.82 1.71 -14.35
N GLU A 66 -6.32 2.71 -15.09
CA GLU A 66 -6.16 2.78 -16.55
C GLU A 66 -4.67 2.85 -16.95
N HIS A 67 -3.86 3.58 -16.17
CA HIS A 67 -2.42 3.65 -16.41
C HIS A 67 -1.75 2.29 -16.24
N LEU A 68 -2.00 1.57 -15.16
CA LEU A 68 -1.46 0.22 -14.92
C LEU A 68 -1.87 -0.76 -16.03
N LEU A 69 -3.13 -0.71 -16.45
CA LEU A 69 -3.63 -1.53 -17.58
C LEU A 69 -2.90 -1.21 -18.89
N GLN A 70 -2.68 0.08 -19.20
CA GLN A 70 -1.92 0.52 -20.38
C GLN A 70 -0.46 0.07 -20.35
N LEU A 71 0.13 -0.05 -19.17
CA LEU A 71 1.48 -0.58 -18.98
C LEU A 71 1.54 -2.12 -19.05
N GLY A 72 0.39 -2.80 -19.16
CA GLY A 72 0.30 -4.26 -19.28
C GLY A 72 0.26 -5.00 -17.94
N PHE A 73 0.04 -4.31 -16.83
CA PHE A 73 -0.19 -4.91 -15.51
C PHE A 73 -1.66 -5.33 -15.35
N SER A 74 -1.93 -6.10 -14.29
CA SER A 74 -3.28 -6.53 -13.96
C SER A 74 -3.86 -5.64 -12.86
N ALA A 75 -4.50 -4.54 -13.25
CA ALA A 75 -5.46 -3.82 -12.44
C ALA A 75 -6.89 -4.28 -12.77
N PRO A 76 -7.91 -4.06 -11.91
CA PRO A 76 -9.28 -4.48 -12.19
C PRO A 76 -9.87 -3.69 -13.37
N THR A 77 -10.24 -4.35 -14.44
CA THR A 77 -10.90 -3.68 -15.58
C THR A 77 -12.14 -2.92 -15.10
N ILE A 78 -12.25 -1.63 -15.43
CA ILE A 78 -13.44 -0.82 -15.16
C ILE A 78 -14.50 -1.17 -16.20
N LEU A 79 -15.52 -1.91 -15.78
CA LEU A 79 -16.61 -2.38 -16.65
C LEU A 79 -17.65 -1.27 -16.93
N ALA A 80 -17.90 -0.42 -15.94
CA ALA A 80 -18.74 0.77 -16.04
C ALA A 80 -18.40 1.77 -14.93
N ARG A 81 -18.76 3.05 -15.14
CA ARG A 81 -18.55 4.10 -14.14
C ARG A 81 -19.63 5.17 -14.16
N ASP A 82 -19.90 5.73 -12.98
CA ASP A 82 -20.71 6.93 -12.77
C ASP A 82 -19.96 7.83 -11.79
N ASP A 83 -19.10 8.68 -12.36
CA ASP A 83 -18.21 9.57 -11.60
C ASP A 83 -19.02 10.55 -10.74
N ALA A 84 -20.16 11.02 -11.24
CA ALA A 84 -21.02 11.97 -10.53
C ALA A 84 -21.60 11.38 -9.24
N ARG A 85 -21.84 10.06 -9.23
CA ARG A 85 -22.34 9.35 -8.04
C ARG A 85 -21.25 8.63 -7.25
N GLY A 86 -20.02 8.56 -7.78
CA GLY A 86 -18.91 7.84 -7.15
C GLY A 86 -19.07 6.33 -7.23
N LEU A 87 -19.61 5.79 -8.32
CA LEU A 87 -19.86 4.37 -8.50
C LEU A 87 -19.01 3.80 -9.62
N LEU A 88 -18.30 2.71 -9.34
CA LEU A 88 -17.57 1.93 -10.35
C LEU A 88 -18.01 0.47 -10.30
N LEU A 89 -18.14 -0.13 -11.48
CA LEU A 89 -18.29 -1.57 -11.65
C LEU A 89 -16.95 -2.11 -12.16
N LEU A 90 -16.32 -3.01 -11.41
CA LEU A 90 -14.96 -3.48 -11.62
C LEU A 90 -14.94 -4.99 -11.89
N GLU A 91 -13.90 -5.44 -12.59
CA GLU A 91 -13.57 -6.86 -12.71
C GLU A 91 -13.41 -7.48 -11.31
N ASP A 92 -13.96 -8.69 -11.13
CA ASP A 92 -13.81 -9.48 -9.91
C ASP A 92 -12.60 -10.41 -10.00
N PHE A 93 -11.52 -10.11 -9.30
CA PHE A 93 -10.34 -10.95 -9.22
C PHE A 93 -10.53 -12.19 -8.32
N GLY A 94 -11.71 -12.38 -7.72
CA GLY A 94 -12.00 -13.48 -6.81
C GLY A 94 -11.46 -13.22 -5.40
N ASP A 95 -11.01 -14.30 -4.73
CA ASP A 95 -10.65 -14.26 -3.30
C ASP A 95 -9.20 -14.67 -3.03
N ALA A 96 -8.40 -14.95 -4.07
CA ALA A 96 -7.07 -15.51 -3.93
C ALA A 96 -6.01 -14.41 -3.69
N THR A 97 -6.14 -13.62 -2.60
CA THR A 97 -5.03 -12.72 -2.21
C THR A 97 -3.77 -13.52 -1.92
N PHE A 98 -2.60 -12.94 -2.12
CA PHE A 98 -1.34 -13.57 -1.74
C PHE A 98 -1.32 -13.90 -0.24
N ALA A 99 -1.86 -13.00 0.60
CA ALA A 99 -2.00 -13.26 2.04
C ALA A 99 -2.79 -14.55 2.30
N ARG A 100 -3.98 -14.68 1.71
CA ARG A 100 -4.82 -15.88 1.87
C ARG A 100 -4.15 -17.14 1.32
N ARG A 101 -3.44 -17.03 0.19
CA ARG A 101 -2.69 -18.17 -0.37
C ARG A 101 -1.56 -18.62 0.52
N LEU A 102 -0.83 -17.67 1.14
CA LEU A 102 0.20 -17.97 2.13
C LEU A 102 -0.39 -18.64 3.38
N ASP A 103 -1.55 -18.19 3.87
CA ASP A 103 -2.26 -18.82 5.00
C ASP A 103 -2.72 -20.24 4.68
N GLN A 104 -2.96 -20.54 3.41
CA GLN A 104 -3.31 -21.88 2.89
C GLN A 104 -2.09 -22.75 2.58
N GLY A 105 -0.87 -22.31 2.92
CA GLY A 105 0.36 -23.08 2.74
C GLY A 105 1.00 -22.95 1.35
N ALA A 106 0.66 -21.93 0.57
CA ALA A 106 1.38 -21.65 -0.66
C ALA A 106 2.84 -21.29 -0.37
N GLU A 107 3.74 -21.74 -1.25
CA GLU A 107 5.17 -21.48 -1.13
C GLU A 107 5.47 -19.97 -1.15
N PRO A 108 6.04 -19.38 -0.07
CA PRO A 108 6.26 -17.94 0.03
C PRO A 108 7.19 -17.41 -1.07
N GLU A 109 8.28 -18.10 -1.35
CA GLU A 109 9.26 -17.67 -2.34
C GLU A 109 8.63 -17.44 -3.71
N ARG A 110 7.74 -18.33 -4.16
CA ARG A 110 7.05 -18.20 -5.44
C ARG A 110 6.23 -16.91 -5.53
N LEU A 111 5.44 -16.60 -4.48
CA LEU A 111 4.57 -15.43 -4.46
C LEU A 111 5.38 -14.13 -4.33
N PHE A 112 6.39 -14.12 -3.49
CA PHE A 112 7.27 -12.97 -3.34
C PHE A 112 8.10 -12.72 -4.61
N THR A 113 8.60 -13.77 -5.26
CA THR A 113 9.28 -13.66 -6.55
C THR A 113 8.37 -13.00 -7.60
N LEU A 114 7.13 -13.46 -7.72
CA LEU A 114 6.15 -12.85 -8.63
C LEU A 114 5.90 -11.36 -8.29
N ALA A 115 5.74 -11.02 -7.02
CA ALA A 115 5.57 -9.63 -6.59
C ALA A 115 6.79 -8.77 -6.92
N ILE A 116 8.01 -9.27 -6.68
CA ILE A 116 9.25 -8.56 -7.03
C ILE A 116 9.38 -8.38 -8.53
N ASP A 117 9.02 -9.39 -9.33
CA ASP A 117 9.07 -9.30 -10.79
C ASP A 117 8.10 -8.24 -11.34
N VAL A 118 6.94 -8.05 -10.70
CA VAL A 118 6.04 -6.93 -11.00
C VAL A 118 6.71 -5.58 -10.75
N LEU A 119 7.36 -5.38 -9.59
CA LEU A 119 8.08 -4.14 -9.30
C LEU A 119 9.24 -3.91 -10.26
N ILE A 120 10.01 -4.94 -10.59
CA ILE A 120 11.09 -4.85 -11.58
C ILE A 120 10.54 -4.39 -12.93
N ALA A 121 9.46 -5.01 -13.40
CA ALA A 121 8.84 -4.66 -14.67
C ALA A 121 8.29 -3.22 -14.66
N LEU A 122 7.64 -2.82 -13.57
CA LEU A 122 7.11 -1.46 -13.38
C LEU A 122 8.25 -0.43 -13.39
N HIS A 123 9.29 -0.66 -12.60
CA HIS A 123 10.38 0.29 -12.43
C HIS A 123 11.31 0.37 -13.68
N LYS A 124 11.33 -0.66 -14.53
CA LYS A 124 12.01 -0.63 -15.83
C LYS A 124 11.15 0.00 -16.94
N HIS A 125 9.86 0.17 -16.72
CA HIS A 125 8.97 0.64 -17.78
C HIS A 125 9.19 2.14 -18.04
N PRO A 126 9.50 2.56 -19.30
CA PRO A 126 9.86 3.95 -19.60
C PRO A 126 8.71 4.95 -19.36
N ARG A 127 7.46 4.47 -19.27
CA ARG A 127 6.27 5.25 -18.97
C ARG A 127 5.69 4.91 -17.61
N ALA A 128 6.49 4.41 -16.66
CA ALA A 128 6.00 4.04 -15.33
C ALA A 128 5.31 5.23 -14.63
N ILE A 129 5.90 6.42 -14.74
CA ILE A 129 5.37 7.64 -14.13
C ILE A 129 4.34 8.25 -15.10
N SER A 130 3.10 8.40 -14.64
CA SER A 130 2.04 9.08 -15.39
C SER A 130 2.09 10.59 -15.19
N ASP A 131 1.60 11.34 -16.18
CA ASP A 131 1.45 12.79 -16.07
C ASP A 131 0.55 13.17 -14.88
N GLY A 132 0.94 14.24 -14.17
CA GLY A 132 0.21 14.76 -13.04
C GLY A 132 0.26 13.89 -11.77
N LEU A 133 1.14 12.88 -11.73
CA LEU A 133 1.41 12.13 -10.51
C LEU A 133 2.19 12.99 -9.52
N ARG A 134 1.69 13.11 -8.27
CA ARG A 134 2.35 13.89 -7.23
C ARG A 134 3.68 13.25 -6.82
N ALA A 135 4.69 14.07 -6.53
CA ALA A 135 5.94 13.58 -5.97
C ALA A 135 5.76 13.20 -4.48
N TYR A 136 6.32 12.06 -4.11
CA TYR A 136 6.51 11.68 -2.71
C TYR A 136 7.89 12.18 -2.28
N ASP A 137 8.02 13.49 -2.22
CA ASP A 137 9.25 14.19 -1.87
C ASP A 137 9.51 14.19 -0.35
N PRO A 138 10.68 14.66 0.11
CA PRO A 138 11.01 14.68 1.53
C PRO A 138 10.03 15.46 2.39
N GLU A 139 9.39 16.50 1.86
CA GLU A 139 8.40 17.31 2.58
C GLU A 139 7.10 16.52 2.78
N GLN A 140 6.58 15.87 1.73
CA GLN A 140 5.41 15.00 1.83
C GLN A 140 5.70 13.79 2.74
N MET A 141 6.91 13.24 2.67
CA MET A 141 7.34 12.16 3.56
C MET A 141 7.31 12.60 5.03
N LEU A 142 7.82 13.80 5.32
CA LEU A 142 7.81 14.36 6.68
C LEU A 142 6.38 14.57 7.17
N GLN A 143 5.51 15.17 6.35
CA GLN A 143 4.09 15.34 6.68
C GLN A 143 3.41 14.02 7.03
N ASP A 144 3.66 12.96 6.25
CA ASP A 144 3.07 11.64 6.49
C ASP A 144 3.45 11.05 7.86
N ILE A 145 4.67 11.30 8.34
CA ILE A 145 5.14 10.76 9.63
C ILE A 145 4.89 11.70 10.83
N GLU A 146 4.52 12.95 10.60
CA GLU A 146 4.10 13.85 11.69
C GLU A 146 2.86 13.34 12.43
N LEU A 147 2.06 12.47 11.81
CA LEU A 147 1.02 11.70 12.49
C LEU A 147 1.53 10.97 13.74
N PHE A 148 2.81 10.59 13.76
CA PHE A 148 3.41 9.94 14.93
C PHE A 148 3.47 10.87 16.15
N LEU A 149 3.75 12.13 15.92
CA LEU A 149 3.76 13.15 16.99
C LEU A 149 2.36 13.34 17.59
N GLU A 150 1.35 13.29 16.74
CA GLU A 150 -0.05 13.46 17.16
C GLU A 150 -0.57 12.25 17.93
N TRP A 151 -0.36 11.05 17.40
CA TRP A 151 -1.02 9.83 17.89
C TRP A 151 -0.16 9.01 18.86
N CYS A 152 1.15 8.94 18.65
CA CYS A 152 2.04 8.09 19.47
C CYS A 152 2.77 8.86 20.57
N THR A 153 2.93 10.19 20.44
CA THR A 153 3.57 11.04 21.45
C THR A 153 2.72 12.28 21.78
N PRO A 154 1.42 12.12 22.09
CA PRO A 154 0.57 13.25 22.41
C PRO A 154 1.12 14.03 23.60
N GLY A 155 1.17 15.35 23.50
CA GLY A 155 1.69 16.22 24.58
C GLY A 155 3.22 16.39 24.60
N ILE A 156 3.94 15.83 23.62
CA ILE A 156 5.39 16.12 23.47
C ILE A 156 5.64 17.62 23.37
N ALA A 157 6.64 18.12 24.10
CA ALA A 157 7.03 19.53 24.08
C ALA A 157 7.51 19.96 22.68
N GLU A 158 7.40 21.26 22.37
CA GLU A 158 7.77 21.79 21.04
C GLU A 158 9.22 21.51 20.66
N ALA A 159 10.13 21.50 21.65
CA ALA A 159 11.52 21.08 21.41
C ALA A 159 11.64 19.65 20.89
N GLY A 160 10.78 18.74 21.36
CA GLY A 160 10.71 17.35 20.87
C GLY A 160 10.19 17.28 19.44
N LYS A 161 9.16 18.05 19.08
CA LYS A 161 8.63 18.13 17.71
C LYS A 161 9.67 18.71 16.74
N THR A 162 10.34 19.78 17.14
CA THR A 162 11.42 20.39 16.36
C THR A 162 12.57 19.42 16.16
N GLY A 163 12.95 18.68 17.20
CA GLY A 163 13.96 17.64 17.12
C GLY A 163 13.59 16.50 16.16
N PHE A 164 12.32 16.08 16.16
CA PHE A 164 11.79 15.09 15.22
C PHE A 164 11.95 15.55 13.78
N ARG A 165 11.40 16.73 13.46
CA ARG A 165 11.48 17.31 12.11
C ARG A 165 12.92 17.44 11.65
N LYS A 166 13.80 17.96 12.49
CA LYS A 166 15.22 18.12 12.16
C LYS A 166 15.86 16.76 11.84
N ALA A 167 15.69 15.75 12.69
CA ALA A 167 16.31 14.44 12.50
C ALA A 167 15.85 13.77 11.19
N TRP A 168 14.57 13.90 10.83
CA TRP A 168 14.06 13.35 9.58
C TRP A 168 14.45 14.19 8.37
N HIS A 169 14.44 15.51 8.46
CA HIS A 169 14.82 16.40 7.35
C HIS A 169 16.27 16.14 6.87
N GLU A 170 17.17 15.72 7.76
CA GLU A 170 18.55 15.40 7.41
C GLU A 170 18.68 14.08 6.60
N VAL A 171 17.81 13.12 6.83
CA VAL A 171 17.95 11.77 6.24
C VAL A 171 17.01 11.53 5.04
N LEU A 172 15.83 12.15 4.99
CA LEU A 172 14.86 11.91 3.92
C LEU A 172 15.40 12.19 2.51
N PRO A 173 16.22 13.23 2.25
CA PRO A 173 16.81 13.43 0.94
C PRO A 173 17.71 12.28 0.48
N LEU A 174 18.34 11.55 1.40
CA LEU A 174 19.20 10.40 1.06
C LEU A 174 18.37 9.23 0.51
N ALA A 175 17.11 9.09 0.92
CA ALA A 175 16.21 8.08 0.37
C ALA A 175 15.92 8.29 -1.13
N HIS A 176 16.12 9.51 -1.64
CA HIS A 176 15.90 9.87 -3.05
C HIS A 176 17.15 9.72 -3.93
N GLN A 177 18.24 9.19 -3.42
CA GLN A 177 19.44 8.91 -4.22
C GLN A 177 19.28 7.68 -5.13
N VAL A 178 18.20 6.93 -4.98
CA VAL A 178 17.78 5.87 -5.91
C VAL A 178 16.86 6.43 -6.99
N PRO A 179 16.66 5.72 -8.12
CA PRO A 179 15.70 6.12 -9.14
C PRO A 179 14.29 6.29 -8.59
N ALA A 180 13.52 7.19 -9.20
CA ALA A 180 12.09 7.34 -8.93
C ALA A 180 11.26 6.58 -9.97
N SER A 181 10.11 6.03 -9.54
CA SER A 181 9.12 5.39 -10.39
C SER A 181 7.70 5.63 -9.87
N LEU A 182 6.70 4.99 -10.46
CA LEU A 182 5.37 4.86 -9.89
C LEU A 182 5.49 4.08 -8.57
N LEU A 183 5.05 4.69 -7.50
CA LEU A 183 5.02 4.15 -6.15
C LEU A 183 3.58 3.85 -5.79
N LEU A 184 3.27 2.58 -5.53
CA LEU A 184 1.92 2.10 -5.25
C LEU A 184 1.52 2.29 -3.77
N ARG A 185 2.49 2.51 -2.89
CA ARG A 185 2.39 2.75 -1.43
C ARG A 185 1.91 1.56 -0.61
N ASP A 186 0.77 1.01 -0.93
CA ASP A 186 0.18 -0.12 -0.20
C ASP A 186 0.43 -1.45 -0.93
N TYR A 187 1.67 -1.62 -1.41
CA TYR A 187 2.12 -2.80 -2.12
C TYR A 187 2.53 -3.91 -1.14
N HIS A 188 1.58 -4.71 -0.70
CA HIS A 188 1.78 -5.82 0.24
C HIS A 188 0.86 -7.01 -0.09
N VAL A 189 1.14 -8.18 0.51
CA VAL A 189 0.50 -9.45 0.13
C VAL A 189 -1.04 -9.47 0.26
N ALA A 190 -1.64 -8.61 1.06
CA ALA A 190 -3.10 -8.52 1.17
C ALA A 190 -3.74 -7.75 -0.01
N ASN A 191 -2.97 -6.89 -0.70
CA ASN A 191 -3.41 -6.11 -1.86
C ASN A 191 -2.94 -6.71 -3.20
N LEU A 192 -2.32 -7.88 -3.17
CA LEU A 192 -1.93 -8.62 -4.36
C LEU A 192 -2.83 -9.85 -4.53
N MET A 193 -3.38 -10.03 -5.75
CA MET A 193 -4.25 -11.14 -6.10
C MET A 193 -3.52 -12.15 -6.97
N LEU A 194 -3.66 -13.44 -6.69
CA LEU A 194 -3.15 -14.48 -7.59
C LEU A 194 -4.21 -14.79 -8.66
N LEU A 195 -3.86 -14.53 -9.92
CA LEU A 195 -4.73 -14.69 -11.09
C LEU A 195 -4.23 -15.88 -11.95
N PRO A 196 -4.64 -17.12 -11.67
CA PRO A 196 -4.10 -18.30 -12.35
C PRO A 196 -4.42 -18.36 -13.84
N GLY A 197 -5.45 -17.64 -14.32
CA GLY A 197 -5.79 -17.54 -15.73
C GLY A 197 -4.90 -16.59 -16.55
N ARG A 198 -3.94 -15.89 -15.88
CA ARG A 198 -2.99 -14.98 -16.53
C ARG A 198 -1.57 -15.54 -16.48
N THR A 199 -0.63 -15.00 -17.25
CA THR A 199 0.75 -15.48 -17.36
C THR A 199 1.77 -14.40 -17.00
N GLY A 200 2.98 -14.81 -16.58
CA GLY A 200 4.07 -13.91 -16.19
C GLY A 200 3.65 -12.98 -15.07
N ILE A 201 4.10 -11.73 -15.12
CA ILE A 201 3.78 -10.71 -14.11
C ILE A 201 2.28 -10.41 -14.01
N ARG A 202 1.53 -10.68 -15.07
CA ARG A 202 0.06 -10.50 -15.08
C ARG A 202 -0.67 -11.46 -14.16
N GLN A 203 -0.02 -12.50 -13.65
CA GLN A 203 -0.57 -13.34 -12.60
C GLN A 203 -0.77 -12.62 -11.26
N ALA A 204 -0.08 -11.49 -11.04
CA ALA A 204 -0.32 -10.64 -9.88
C ALA A 204 -1.32 -9.55 -10.22
N GLY A 205 -2.52 -9.62 -9.69
CA GLY A 205 -3.52 -8.55 -9.72
C GLY A 205 -3.19 -7.51 -8.64
N LEU A 206 -3.22 -6.24 -9.03
CA LEU A 206 -2.89 -5.10 -8.16
C LEU A 206 -4.17 -4.47 -7.64
N LEU A 207 -4.23 -4.20 -6.34
CA LEU A 207 -5.34 -3.52 -5.68
C LEU A 207 -4.82 -2.38 -4.79
N ASP A 208 -5.70 -1.45 -4.44
CA ASP A 208 -5.48 -0.37 -3.46
C ASP A 208 -4.33 0.60 -3.84
N PHE A 209 -4.25 0.96 -5.10
CA PHE A 209 -3.20 1.77 -5.72
C PHE A 209 -3.56 3.25 -5.92
N GLN A 210 -4.76 3.68 -5.55
CA GLN A 210 -5.25 5.05 -5.85
C GLN A 210 -4.48 6.17 -5.16
N ASP A 211 -3.77 5.84 -4.08
CA ASP A 211 -2.91 6.78 -3.34
C ASP A 211 -1.45 6.77 -3.85
N ALA A 212 -1.28 6.42 -5.13
CA ALA A 212 0.03 6.34 -5.78
C ALA A 212 0.70 7.72 -5.90
N TYR A 213 2.04 7.67 -5.90
CA TYR A 213 2.93 8.82 -6.07
C TYR A 213 4.06 8.50 -7.06
N GLN A 214 4.80 9.52 -7.47
CA GLN A 214 6.14 9.35 -8.01
C GLN A 214 7.13 9.39 -6.85
N GLY A 215 7.93 8.34 -6.66
CA GLY A 215 8.87 8.29 -5.52
C GLY A 215 9.95 7.23 -5.66
N PRO A 216 10.79 7.09 -4.62
CA PRO A 216 11.91 6.15 -4.61
C PRO A 216 11.46 4.71 -4.83
N VAL A 217 12.10 4.00 -5.78
CA VAL A 217 11.78 2.61 -6.14
C VAL A 217 11.84 1.63 -4.97
N THR A 218 12.49 2.00 -3.88
CA THR A 218 12.69 1.18 -2.68
C THR A 218 11.48 1.16 -1.73
N TYR A 219 10.54 2.11 -1.85
CA TYR A 219 9.40 2.17 -0.92
C TYR A 219 8.49 0.95 -1.00
N ASP A 220 8.09 0.55 -2.20
CA ASP A 220 7.19 -0.60 -2.39
C ASP A 220 7.90 -1.93 -2.08
N LEU A 221 9.22 -1.99 -2.25
CA LEU A 221 10.02 -3.12 -1.77
C LEU A 221 9.93 -3.25 -0.26
N VAL A 222 10.12 -2.16 0.48
CA VAL A 222 9.93 -2.15 1.94
C VAL A 222 8.51 -2.55 2.31
N SER A 223 7.50 -2.00 1.63
CA SER A 223 6.09 -2.32 1.90
C SER A 223 5.79 -3.81 1.79
N LEU A 224 6.40 -4.48 0.82
CA LEU A 224 6.25 -5.91 0.58
C LEU A 224 7.09 -6.76 1.55
N LEU A 225 8.38 -6.43 1.70
CA LEU A 225 9.35 -7.26 2.40
C LEU A 225 9.30 -7.09 3.91
N GLU A 226 8.82 -5.95 4.40
CA GLU A 226 8.60 -5.65 5.82
C GLU A 226 7.12 -5.38 6.09
N ASP A 227 6.25 -6.35 5.74
CA ASP A 227 4.80 -6.24 5.88
C ASP A 227 4.40 -6.03 7.36
N ALA A 228 3.59 -5.03 7.60
CA ALA A 228 3.11 -4.68 8.94
C ALA A 228 2.24 -5.77 9.59
N ARG A 229 1.60 -6.62 8.77
CA ARG A 229 0.62 -7.63 9.21
C ARG A 229 1.16 -9.06 9.22
N ARG A 230 2.31 -9.31 8.54
CA ARG A 230 2.90 -10.65 8.40
C ARG A 230 4.41 -10.60 8.59
N ASP A 231 4.96 -11.58 9.33
CA ASP A 231 6.41 -11.75 9.39
C ASP A 231 6.90 -12.37 8.07
N VAL A 232 7.88 -11.73 7.45
CA VAL A 232 8.61 -12.22 6.28
C VAL A 232 9.99 -12.66 6.76
N PRO A 233 10.40 -13.92 6.57
CA PRO A 233 11.72 -14.39 6.99
C PRO A 233 12.85 -13.54 6.40
N GLU A 234 13.87 -13.24 7.19
CA GLU A 234 14.99 -12.39 6.77
C GLU A 234 15.74 -12.95 5.55
N GLU A 235 15.88 -14.27 5.47
CA GLU A 235 16.47 -14.95 4.32
C GLU A 235 15.68 -14.65 3.03
N LEU A 236 14.34 -14.68 3.12
CA LEU A 236 13.47 -14.36 1.99
C LEU A 236 13.55 -12.87 1.64
N GLN A 237 13.60 -11.97 2.65
CA GLN A 237 13.78 -10.53 2.42
C GLN A 237 15.07 -10.28 1.63
N ASN A 238 16.19 -10.84 2.11
CA ASN A 238 17.51 -10.68 1.49
C ASN A 238 17.55 -11.25 0.06
N LYS A 239 16.96 -12.43 -0.15
CA LYS A 239 16.86 -13.06 -1.47
C LYS A 239 16.09 -12.20 -2.46
N MET A 240 14.97 -11.62 -2.04
CA MET A 240 14.12 -10.77 -2.87
C MET A 240 14.77 -9.42 -3.16
N ALA A 241 15.41 -8.80 -2.18
CA ALA A 241 16.18 -7.57 -2.37
C ALA A 241 17.34 -7.79 -3.34
N ALA A 242 18.09 -8.90 -3.20
CA ALA A 242 19.17 -9.26 -4.11
C ALA A 242 18.67 -9.50 -5.55
N ARG A 243 17.50 -10.21 -5.69
CA ARG A 243 16.84 -10.41 -6.99
C ARG A 243 16.50 -9.09 -7.66
N TYR A 244 15.93 -8.15 -6.90
CA TYR A 244 15.61 -6.82 -7.42
C TYR A 244 16.88 -6.08 -7.86
N LEU A 245 17.87 -5.96 -6.97
CA LEU A 245 19.10 -5.22 -7.24
C LEU A 245 19.87 -5.77 -8.45
N ALA A 246 19.90 -7.09 -8.64
CA ALA A 246 20.53 -7.73 -9.79
C ALA A 246 19.95 -7.28 -11.14
N GLN A 247 18.72 -6.75 -11.16
CA GLN A 247 18.07 -6.23 -12.36
C GLN A 247 18.38 -4.76 -12.65
N PHE A 248 19.08 -4.08 -11.74
CA PHE A 248 19.46 -2.67 -11.84
C PHE A 248 20.97 -2.51 -11.57
N PRO A 249 21.84 -2.98 -12.50
CA PRO A 249 23.29 -3.02 -12.26
C PRO A 249 23.94 -1.65 -12.10
N ALA A 250 23.30 -0.58 -12.52
CA ALA A 250 23.74 0.79 -12.32
C ALA A 250 23.38 1.37 -10.94
N LEU A 251 22.53 0.68 -10.17
CA LEU A 251 22.14 1.10 -8.84
C LEU A 251 23.18 0.65 -7.81
N ASP A 252 23.82 1.63 -7.18
CA ASP A 252 24.79 1.35 -6.12
C ASP A 252 24.13 0.65 -4.93
N ARG A 253 24.80 -0.39 -4.41
CA ARG A 253 24.26 -1.21 -3.31
C ARG A 253 24.09 -0.42 -2.02
N ASP A 254 25.08 0.39 -1.64
CA ASP A 254 25.04 1.13 -0.38
C ASP A 254 23.97 2.22 -0.42
N VAL A 255 23.79 2.86 -1.58
CA VAL A 255 22.70 3.81 -1.84
C VAL A 255 21.35 3.12 -1.75
N PHE A 256 21.20 1.93 -2.35
CA PHE A 256 19.97 1.14 -2.29
C PHE A 256 19.65 0.72 -0.84
N GLU A 257 20.62 0.17 -0.10
CA GLU A 257 20.42 -0.27 1.28
C GLU A 257 20.11 0.91 2.22
N THR A 258 20.77 2.05 2.00
CA THR A 258 20.47 3.30 2.73
C THR A 258 19.06 3.77 2.49
N SER A 259 18.61 3.82 1.22
CA SER A 259 17.25 4.18 0.86
C SER A 259 16.21 3.22 1.48
N MET A 260 16.46 1.90 1.39
CA MET A 260 15.62 0.87 2.03
C MET A 260 15.48 1.12 3.54
N ALA A 261 16.57 1.36 4.25
CA ALA A 261 16.56 1.56 5.71
C ALA A 261 15.79 2.84 6.10
N ILE A 262 16.01 3.95 5.39
CA ILE A 262 15.31 5.22 5.66
C ILE A 262 13.80 5.05 5.42
N LEU A 263 13.41 4.46 4.29
CA LEU A 263 12.01 4.26 3.95
C LEU A 263 11.33 3.20 4.84
N ALA A 264 12.06 2.21 5.32
CA ALA A 264 11.58 1.27 6.33
C ALA A 264 11.26 2.02 7.65
N ALA A 265 12.21 2.82 8.14
CA ALA A 265 11.99 3.62 9.34
C ALA A 265 10.81 4.59 9.18
N LEU A 266 10.72 5.29 8.04
CA LEU A 266 9.63 6.19 7.70
C LEU A 266 8.28 5.46 7.70
N ARG A 267 8.19 4.37 6.92
CA ARG A 267 6.95 3.62 6.76
C ARG A 267 6.46 3.04 8.08
N HIS A 268 7.36 2.45 8.88
CA HIS A 268 6.99 1.89 10.17
C HIS A 268 6.56 2.96 11.18
N THR A 269 7.18 4.14 11.17
CA THR A 269 6.76 5.30 11.96
C THR A 269 5.33 5.72 11.60
N ARG A 270 5.04 5.85 10.29
CA ARG A 270 3.70 6.17 9.79
C ARG A 270 2.67 5.11 10.18
N VAL A 271 2.99 3.81 9.98
CA VAL A 271 2.06 2.71 10.25
C VAL A 271 1.72 2.61 11.74
N LEU A 272 2.67 2.81 12.64
CA LEU A 272 2.39 2.88 14.09
C LEU A 272 1.38 3.98 14.42
N ALA A 273 1.54 5.16 13.84
CA ALA A 273 0.60 6.26 14.05
C ALA A 273 -0.81 5.94 13.49
N ILE A 274 -0.88 5.32 12.32
CA ILE A 274 -2.16 4.89 11.72
C ILE A 274 -2.85 3.86 12.63
N PHE A 275 -2.13 2.85 13.13
CA PHE A 275 -2.72 1.83 14.01
C PHE A 275 -3.20 2.41 15.33
N GLU A 276 -2.46 3.37 15.89
CA GLU A 276 -2.87 4.09 17.09
C GLU A 276 -4.15 4.92 16.83
N ARG A 277 -4.20 5.65 15.72
CA ARG A 277 -5.39 6.39 15.31
C ARG A 277 -6.60 5.47 15.12
N LEU A 278 -6.44 4.36 14.40
CA LEU A 278 -7.51 3.38 14.17
C LEU A 278 -8.03 2.80 15.50
N SER A 279 -7.12 2.52 16.45
CA SER A 279 -7.49 2.02 17.76
C SER A 279 -8.27 3.06 18.59
N ARG A 280 -7.73 4.28 18.73
CA ARG A 280 -8.31 5.30 19.61
C ARG A 280 -9.53 6.00 19.02
N HIS A 281 -9.51 6.29 17.70
CA HIS A 281 -10.55 7.09 17.06
C HIS A 281 -11.65 6.24 16.41
N GLU A 282 -11.31 5.05 15.89
CA GLU A 282 -12.25 4.20 15.17
C GLU A 282 -12.63 2.92 15.94
N GLY A 283 -12.09 2.71 17.15
CA GLY A 283 -12.36 1.53 17.98
C GLY A 283 -11.80 0.22 17.41
N LYS A 284 -10.91 0.28 16.43
CA LYS A 284 -10.29 -0.89 15.77
C LYS A 284 -9.04 -1.35 16.53
N HIS A 285 -9.22 -1.77 17.78
CA HIS A 285 -8.11 -2.10 18.71
C HIS A 285 -7.22 -3.26 18.25
N ASP A 286 -7.72 -4.14 17.37
CA ASP A 286 -6.95 -5.29 16.88
C ASP A 286 -5.72 -4.87 16.08
N TYR A 287 -5.75 -3.76 15.34
CA TYR A 287 -4.59 -3.25 14.62
C TYR A 287 -3.42 -2.95 15.56
N GLN A 288 -3.69 -2.22 16.62
CA GLN A 288 -2.68 -1.90 17.63
C GLN A 288 -2.20 -3.16 18.35
N ARG A 289 -3.12 -3.98 18.87
CA ARG A 289 -2.79 -5.14 19.67
C ARG A 289 -2.01 -6.21 18.92
N LEU A 290 -2.40 -6.51 17.66
CA LEU A 290 -1.83 -7.61 16.90
C LEU A 290 -0.61 -7.23 16.07
N HIS A 291 -0.57 -5.99 15.57
CA HIS A 291 0.40 -5.59 14.56
C HIS A 291 1.43 -4.57 15.04
N SER A 292 1.09 -3.65 15.96
CA SER A 292 2.07 -2.65 16.44
C SER A 292 3.33 -3.24 17.06
N PRO A 293 3.31 -4.38 17.81
CA PRO A 293 4.54 -4.98 18.30
C PRO A 293 5.50 -5.42 17.18
N ARG A 294 4.97 -5.95 16.06
CA ARG A 294 5.78 -6.30 14.89
C ARG A 294 6.36 -5.06 14.24
N VAL A 295 5.54 -4.07 13.96
CA VAL A 295 5.97 -2.82 13.33
C VAL A 295 7.01 -2.10 14.20
N GLY A 296 6.87 -2.14 15.52
CA GLY A 296 7.88 -1.62 16.44
C GLY A 296 9.22 -2.34 16.32
N ARG A 297 9.24 -3.68 16.20
CA ARG A 297 10.48 -4.44 15.95
C ARG A 297 11.12 -4.10 14.62
N LEU A 298 10.31 -3.95 13.55
CA LEU A 298 10.78 -3.55 12.22
C LEU A 298 11.37 -2.13 12.25
N LEU A 299 10.73 -1.19 12.93
CA LEU A 299 11.28 0.15 13.14
C LEU A 299 12.62 0.09 13.87
N GLN A 300 12.72 -0.68 14.97
CA GLN A 300 13.98 -0.82 15.70
C GLN A 300 15.08 -1.48 14.85
N LYS A 301 14.73 -2.42 13.96
CA LYS A 301 15.66 -3.00 12.97
C LYS A 301 16.19 -1.91 12.03
N ALA A 302 15.30 -1.14 11.42
CA ALA A 302 15.66 -0.05 10.50
C ALA A 302 16.56 1.01 11.17
N LEU A 303 16.25 1.40 12.42
CA LEU A 303 17.01 2.37 13.21
C LEU A 303 18.44 1.91 13.60
N ARG A 304 18.83 0.67 13.25
CA ARG A 304 20.25 0.23 13.40
C ARG A 304 21.13 0.77 12.29
N HIS A 305 20.57 1.21 11.16
CA HIS A 305 21.34 1.74 10.06
C HIS A 305 22.09 3.03 10.49
N PRO A 306 23.40 3.17 10.18
CA PRO A 306 24.21 4.29 10.66
C PRO A 306 23.66 5.67 10.33
N MET A 307 23.08 5.82 9.13
CA MET A 307 22.48 7.09 8.69
C MET A 307 21.28 7.54 9.51
N LEU A 308 20.65 6.65 10.26
CA LEU A 308 19.48 6.95 11.09
C LEU A 308 19.83 7.29 12.56
N GLY A 309 21.10 7.58 12.86
CA GLY A 309 21.58 7.83 14.23
C GLY A 309 20.81 8.92 14.98
N GLN A 310 20.51 10.05 14.33
CA GLN A 310 19.73 11.14 14.95
C GLN A 310 18.27 10.76 15.16
N VAL A 311 17.65 10.10 14.18
CA VAL A 311 16.28 9.58 14.29
C VAL A 311 16.19 8.56 15.43
N LYS A 312 17.15 7.62 15.51
CA LYS A 312 17.24 6.65 16.61
C LYS A 312 17.37 7.33 17.98
N SER A 313 18.20 8.37 18.09
CA SER A 313 18.40 9.13 19.34
C SER A 313 17.08 9.80 19.75
N TRP A 314 16.36 10.38 18.80
CA TRP A 314 15.06 10.98 19.10
C TRP A 314 14.06 9.93 19.62
N PHE A 315 13.92 8.77 18.95
CA PHE A 315 13.05 7.69 19.42
C PHE A 315 13.45 7.18 20.82
N ALA A 316 14.75 7.07 21.09
CA ALA A 316 15.24 6.65 22.40
C ALA A 316 14.88 7.65 23.52
N GLN A 317 14.82 8.93 23.21
CA GLN A 317 14.53 10.00 24.15
C GLN A 317 13.02 10.17 24.41
N TYR A 318 12.22 10.15 23.34
CA TYR A 318 10.83 10.61 23.39
C TYR A 318 9.77 9.52 23.22
N ALA A 319 10.09 8.38 22.57
CA ALA A 319 9.12 7.32 22.32
C ALA A 319 9.13 6.18 23.34
N ARG A 320 10.01 6.22 24.36
CA ARG A 320 10.07 5.22 25.43
C ARG A 320 9.12 5.46 26.61
N GLN A 321 8.29 6.49 26.56
CA GLN A 321 7.46 6.91 27.70
C GLN A 321 6.00 6.41 27.61
N ASN A 322 5.70 5.46 26.69
CA ASN A 322 4.35 4.87 26.60
C ASN A 322 4.40 3.33 26.64
#